data_81a808c17b0617136872297cb2787bf7
#
_entry.id   81a808c17b0617136872297cb2787bf7
#
_cell.length_a   1.000
_cell.length_b   1.000
_cell.length_c   1.000
_cell.angle_alpha   90.00
_cell.angle_beta   90.00
_cell.angle_gamma   90.00
#
_symmetry.space_group_name_H-M   'P 1'
#
loop_
_entity.id
_entity.type
_entity.pdbx_description
1 polymer ?
#
loop_
_entity_poly.entity_id
_entity_poly.type
_entity_poly.pdbx_seq_one_letter_code
_entity_poly.pdbx_strand_id
1 'polypeptide(L)'
;MFSMATAARLQGHIRLAGARSLQRLPSAIKTPTPLSRAAFATFPKAAYASTASAEKRPFTADKFPHLKRSESFKKLSDKDLDFFKSILAPSAISQDEGDLEAFNNDWMQKYRGQSKLMLKPSTTEQVSQILKYCNDNMLAVVPQGGNTGLVGGGVPVFDEIILSTANMNSIRSFDALSGALVCDAGCILEVLDNYLAEQGYIMPLDLGAKGSCHIGGNVATNAGGLRLLRYGSLHGTVLGLEVVLPDGTILDNLSTLRKDNTGYDLKQLFIGSEGTLGIVTGVSILSPKRSKAVNVALLGVSSFEQVQAAYKRSRDELSEILSAFEFFDQASIDLVKQHLVAGNNDPLESSHPFYVLIETSGSNKDHDDEKLTNYLEGLLTDEIVQDGVVAQDTTQFKNLWAIREGIPEACSKSGTVYKYDLSIPVPVFYQMVEDMRARLDKAGLLGKDKEVDCVVGFGHIGDGNLHLNFAAKRYSEAVTNIIEPYVYEWTAKHAGSISSEHGLGVFKSPYLHYSKSPSMIQLMRRIKTMLDPNGIMNPYKYLPEK
;
A
#
# COMPACT_ATOMS: atom_id res chain seq x y z
N MET A 1 -53.29 -17.72 26.93
CA MET A 1 -53.12 -18.95 27.70
C MET A 1 -52.05 -19.77 27.05
N PHE A 2 -50.82 -19.57 27.46
CA PHE A 2 -49.77 -20.58 27.36
C PHE A 2 -48.76 -20.29 28.51
N SER A 3 -48.40 -21.32 29.18
CA SER A 3 -47.87 -21.57 30.50
C SER A 3 -46.53 -20.94 30.82
N MET A 4 -46.46 -20.25 31.99
CA MET A 4 -45.24 -20.03 32.75
C MET A 4 -44.78 -21.38 33.34
N ALA A 5 -43.72 -21.94 32.82
CA ALA A 5 -42.94 -22.99 33.51
C ALA A 5 -41.64 -23.24 32.73
N THR A 6 -40.56 -22.51 33.01
CA THR A 6 -39.15 -22.95 32.94
C THR A 6 -38.20 -21.80 33.34
N ALA A 7 -38.38 -21.29 34.54
CA ALA A 7 -37.42 -20.39 35.20
C ALA A 7 -37.13 -20.90 36.61
N ALA A 8 -36.48 -22.04 36.71
CA ALA A 8 -35.95 -22.53 37.98
C ALA A 8 -35.00 -23.72 37.74
N ARG A 9 -33.73 -23.43 37.38
CA ARG A 9 -32.58 -24.32 37.63
C ARG A 9 -31.30 -23.65 37.08
N LEU A 10 -30.73 -22.78 37.89
CA LEU A 10 -29.30 -22.40 37.85
C LEU A 10 -28.99 -21.48 39.05
N GLN A 11 -29.26 -21.97 40.23
CA GLN A 11 -28.66 -21.47 41.48
C GLN A 11 -28.02 -22.66 42.18
N GLY A 12 -26.70 -22.72 42.16
CA GLY A 12 -25.97 -23.72 42.95
C GLY A 12 -24.52 -23.78 42.54
N HIS A 13 -23.69 -23.31 43.46
CA HIS A 13 -22.23 -23.51 43.55
C HIS A 13 -21.28 -22.40 43.06
N ILE A 14 -21.29 -21.29 43.79
CA ILE A 14 -20.06 -20.54 44.06
C ILE A 14 -19.70 -20.75 45.53
N ARG A 15 -18.74 -21.61 45.81
CA ARG A 15 -18.07 -21.68 47.12
C ARG A 15 -16.91 -20.70 47.12
N LEU A 16 -17.03 -19.68 47.98
CA LEU A 16 -15.93 -18.82 48.41
C LEU A 16 -14.92 -19.66 49.22
N ALA A 17 -13.67 -19.65 48.79
CA ALA A 17 -12.54 -20.14 49.56
C ALA A 17 -11.49 -19.04 49.71
N GLY A 18 -11.35 -18.54 50.93
CA GLY A 18 -10.08 -18.21 51.56
C GLY A 18 -9.35 -16.96 51.16
N ALA A 19 -9.54 -15.90 51.94
CA ALA A 19 -8.61 -14.78 52.05
C ALA A 19 -7.17 -15.25 52.33
N ARG A 20 -6.21 -14.90 51.49
CA ARG A 20 -4.77 -14.87 51.81
C ARG A 20 -4.19 -13.49 51.52
N SER A 21 -3.51 -13.01 52.56
CA SER A 21 -2.82 -11.76 52.79
C SER A 21 -2.17 -11.10 51.57
N LEU A 22 -2.44 -9.78 51.40
CA LEU A 22 -1.69 -8.82 50.60
C LEU A 22 -0.27 -8.65 51.18
N GLN A 23 0.73 -9.18 50.50
CA GLN A 23 2.11 -8.75 50.66
C GLN A 23 2.39 -7.56 49.74
N ARG A 24 2.79 -6.44 50.34
CA ARG A 24 3.23 -5.22 49.69
C ARG A 24 4.49 -5.50 48.88
N LEU A 25 4.47 -5.20 47.58
CA LEU A 25 5.66 -5.10 46.75
C LEU A 25 6.28 -3.70 46.88
N PRO A 26 7.61 -3.56 46.91
CA PRO A 26 8.26 -2.28 47.10
C PRO A 26 8.25 -1.45 45.83
N SER A 27 7.97 -0.16 45.99
CA SER A 27 8.07 0.88 45.01
C SER A 27 9.54 1.13 44.60
N ALA A 28 9.89 0.83 43.37
CA ALA A 28 11.09 1.39 42.70
C ALA A 28 10.75 1.65 41.25
N ILE A 29 10.21 2.84 41.00
CA ILE A 29 10.16 3.42 39.63
C ILE A 29 11.59 3.83 39.27
N LYS A 30 12.25 3.04 38.44
CA LYS A 30 13.47 3.46 37.75
C LYS A 30 13.09 4.20 36.48
N THR A 31 13.41 5.48 36.41
CA THR A 31 13.41 6.29 35.18
C THR A 31 14.25 5.61 34.11
N PRO A 32 13.77 5.47 32.86
CA PRO A 32 14.56 4.92 31.78
C PRO A 32 15.66 5.94 31.38
N THR A 33 16.87 5.49 31.38
CA THR A 33 18.03 6.17 30.82
C THR A 33 17.87 6.30 29.29
N PRO A 34 18.30 7.39 28.65
CA PRO A 34 18.22 7.52 27.19
C PRO A 34 19.06 6.43 26.52
N LEU A 35 18.45 5.63 25.69
CA LEU A 35 19.11 4.63 24.85
C LEU A 35 20.08 5.35 23.89
N SER A 36 21.36 4.99 24.02
CA SER A 36 22.43 5.35 23.09
C SER A 36 22.08 4.97 21.66
N ARG A 37 22.47 5.84 20.71
CA ARG A 37 22.44 5.59 19.27
C ARG A 37 22.96 4.19 18.94
N ALA A 38 22.05 3.25 18.75
CA ALA A 38 22.37 1.95 18.19
C ALA A 38 22.75 2.13 16.72
N ALA A 39 23.88 1.58 16.35
CA ALA A 39 24.43 1.61 15.00
C ALA A 39 23.41 1.06 14.00
N PHE A 40 23.09 1.86 12.98
CA PHE A 40 22.33 1.43 11.82
C PHE A 40 23.11 0.30 11.14
N ALA A 41 22.57 -0.92 11.21
CA ALA A 41 23.01 -2.00 10.35
C ALA A 41 22.63 -1.61 8.92
N THR A 42 23.61 -1.32 8.10
CA THR A 42 23.45 -1.17 6.66
C THR A 42 23.00 -2.50 6.10
N PHE A 43 21.73 -2.57 5.70
CA PHE A 43 21.23 -3.70 4.91
C PHE A 43 22.03 -3.78 3.61
N PRO A 44 22.42 -4.98 3.15
CA PRO A 44 23.11 -5.11 1.89
C PRO A 44 22.16 -4.62 0.77
N LYS A 45 22.63 -3.63 -0.01
CA LYS A 45 22.02 -3.27 -1.28
C LYS A 45 21.95 -4.57 -2.10
N ALA A 46 20.76 -5.10 -2.31
CA ALA A 46 20.57 -6.15 -3.29
C ALA A 46 20.97 -5.56 -4.64
N ALA A 47 22.19 -5.88 -5.06
CA ALA A 47 22.71 -5.49 -6.36
C ALA A 47 22.00 -6.32 -7.42
N TYR A 48 20.89 -5.84 -7.95
CA TYR A 48 20.40 -6.29 -9.24
C TYR A 48 21.32 -5.70 -10.33
N ALA A 49 22.49 -6.28 -10.48
CA ALA A 49 23.33 -6.03 -11.65
C ALA A 49 22.76 -6.83 -12.82
N SER A 50 21.84 -6.22 -13.56
CA SER A 50 21.53 -6.62 -14.91
C SER A 50 22.76 -6.29 -15.77
N THR A 51 23.41 -7.30 -16.31
CA THR A 51 24.48 -7.20 -17.31
C THR A 51 23.87 -6.91 -18.70
N ALA A 52 23.03 -5.89 -18.80
CA ALA A 52 22.63 -5.31 -20.07
C ALA A 52 23.47 -4.03 -20.28
N SER A 53 24.06 -3.87 -21.47
CA SER A 53 24.83 -2.71 -21.89
C SER A 53 24.16 -1.41 -21.45
N ALA A 54 24.95 -0.48 -20.92
CA ALA A 54 24.50 0.80 -20.36
C ALA A 54 23.96 1.75 -21.48
N GLU A 55 22.86 1.40 -22.10
CA GLU A 55 22.02 2.41 -22.77
C GLU A 55 21.43 3.29 -21.67
N LYS A 56 21.71 4.60 -21.76
CA LYS A 56 21.12 5.57 -20.84
C LYS A 56 19.60 5.47 -20.92
N ARG A 57 18.96 5.05 -19.83
CA ARG A 57 17.50 4.92 -19.75
C ARG A 57 16.83 6.25 -20.10
N PRO A 58 15.74 6.25 -20.86
CA PRO A 58 15.02 7.47 -21.23
C PRO A 58 14.45 8.14 -19.98
N PHE A 59 14.43 9.46 -19.97
CA PHE A 59 13.80 10.22 -18.90
C PHE A 59 12.27 10.04 -18.94
N THR A 60 11.61 10.30 -17.82
CA THR A 60 10.15 10.27 -17.74
C THR A 60 9.53 11.22 -18.76
N ALA A 61 10.10 12.40 -18.94
CA ALA A 61 9.66 13.36 -19.96
C ALA A 61 9.69 12.81 -21.40
N ASP A 62 10.67 11.97 -21.73
CA ASP A 62 10.77 11.36 -23.07
C ASP A 62 9.67 10.33 -23.31
N LYS A 63 9.22 9.64 -22.26
CA LYS A 63 8.12 8.66 -22.31
C LYS A 63 6.74 9.30 -22.40
N PHE A 64 6.61 10.53 -21.97
CA PHE A 64 5.36 11.30 -21.98
C PHE A 64 5.54 12.60 -22.78
N PRO A 65 5.73 12.52 -24.12
CA PRO A 65 6.09 13.67 -24.97
C PRO A 65 5.01 14.76 -25.03
N HIS A 66 3.79 14.46 -24.61
CA HIS A 66 2.71 15.44 -24.48
C HIS A 66 2.93 16.37 -23.28
N LEU A 67 3.64 15.92 -22.23
CA LEU A 67 3.99 16.77 -21.10
C LEU A 67 5.11 17.75 -21.52
N LYS A 68 4.93 19.01 -21.15
CA LYS A 68 5.94 20.05 -21.40
C LYS A 68 6.30 20.73 -20.10
N ARG A 69 7.61 20.95 -19.89
CA ARG A 69 8.05 21.74 -18.74
C ARG A 69 7.42 23.14 -18.79
N SER A 70 6.74 23.53 -17.72
CA SER A 70 6.12 24.85 -17.66
C SER A 70 7.20 25.94 -17.66
N GLU A 71 7.03 26.95 -18.50
CA GLU A 71 7.89 28.14 -18.55
C GLU A 71 7.73 29.03 -17.31
N SER A 72 6.61 28.92 -16.59
CA SER A 72 6.38 29.65 -15.33
C SER A 72 7.32 29.18 -14.22
N PHE A 73 7.82 27.95 -14.26
CA PHE A 73 8.74 27.46 -13.23
C PHE A 73 10.16 27.93 -13.47
N LYS A 74 10.71 28.62 -12.47
CA LYS A 74 12.10 29.06 -12.45
C LYS A 74 13.04 27.85 -12.41
N LYS A 75 14.21 27.97 -13.03
CA LYS A 75 15.31 27.01 -12.85
C LYS A 75 16.04 27.33 -11.56
N LEU A 76 16.53 26.28 -10.87
CA LEU A 76 17.35 26.40 -9.67
C LEU A 76 18.58 27.29 -9.91
N SER A 77 18.86 28.19 -8.97
CA SER A 77 20.02 29.11 -9.00
C SER A 77 20.82 29.03 -7.69
N ASP A 78 22.04 29.59 -7.69
CA ASP A 78 22.89 29.62 -6.49
C ASP A 78 22.23 30.37 -5.32
N LYS A 79 21.46 31.41 -5.61
CA LYS A 79 20.69 32.13 -4.58
C LYS A 79 19.69 31.23 -3.86
N ASP A 80 19.05 30.32 -4.60
CA ASP A 80 18.10 29.38 -4.04
C ASP A 80 18.82 28.35 -3.15
N LEU A 81 20.00 27.90 -3.58
CA LEU A 81 20.86 27.00 -2.79
C LEU A 81 21.33 27.65 -1.49
N ASP A 82 21.74 28.91 -1.53
CA ASP A 82 22.17 29.66 -0.33
C ASP A 82 21.03 29.79 0.68
N PHE A 83 19.78 29.99 0.19
CA PHE A 83 18.61 29.98 1.07
C PHE A 83 18.44 28.60 1.73
N PHE A 84 18.44 27.51 0.98
CA PHE A 84 18.27 26.18 1.57
C PHE A 84 19.41 25.81 2.55
N LYS A 85 20.65 26.23 2.27
CA LYS A 85 21.80 26.08 3.20
C LYS A 85 21.63 26.89 4.48
N SER A 86 20.85 27.97 4.46
CA SER A 86 20.61 28.77 5.67
C SER A 86 19.63 28.12 6.65
N ILE A 87 18.80 27.18 6.18
CA ILE A 87 17.74 26.52 6.99
C ILE A 87 17.97 25.03 7.22
N LEU A 88 18.82 24.39 6.41
CA LEU A 88 19.12 22.96 6.51
C LEU A 88 20.59 22.72 6.77
N ALA A 89 20.88 21.67 7.54
CA ALA A 89 22.24 21.18 7.69
C ALA A 89 22.81 20.70 6.33
N PRO A 90 24.14 20.81 6.10
CA PRO A 90 24.76 20.36 4.85
C PRO A 90 24.43 18.91 4.45
N SER A 91 24.33 18.00 5.44
CA SER A 91 23.94 16.59 5.21
C SER A 91 22.49 16.39 4.77
N ALA A 92 21.66 17.40 4.89
CA ALA A 92 20.26 17.38 4.47
C ALA A 92 20.05 17.97 3.06
N ILE A 93 21.12 18.34 2.36
CA ILE A 93 21.10 18.91 1.01
C ILE A 93 22.02 18.06 0.16
N SER A 94 21.54 17.50 -0.95
CA SER A 94 22.40 16.83 -1.92
C SER A 94 22.20 17.35 -3.32
N GLN A 95 23.32 17.60 -4.00
CA GLN A 95 23.46 17.90 -5.42
C GLN A 95 24.36 16.87 -6.11
N ASP A 96 24.88 15.89 -5.37
CA ASP A 96 25.73 14.83 -5.92
C ASP A 96 24.91 13.93 -6.86
N GLU A 97 25.40 13.73 -8.09
CA GLU A 97 24.69 12.94 -9.10
C GLU A 97 24.50 11.48 -8.68
N GLY A 98 25.45 10.92 -7.93
CA GLY A 98 25.37 9.55 -7.42
C GLY A 98 24.29 9.39 -6.36
N ASP A 99 24.19 10.35 -5.44
CA ASP A 99 23.11 10.39 -4.45
C ASP A 99 21.76 10.59 -5.13
N LEU A 100 21.66 11.55 -6.07
CA LEU A 100 20.44 11.90 -6.77
C LEU A 100 19.92 10.77 -7.67
N GLU A 101 20.78 9.88 -8.15
CA GLU A 101 20.35 8.74 -8.98
C GLU A 101 19.28 7.89 -8.29
N ALA A 102 19.44 7.62 -6.97
CA ALA A 102 18.48 6.85 -6.18
C ALA A 102 17.11 7.57 -6.01
N PHE A 103 17.11 8.91 -6.00
CA PHE A 103 15.89 9.72 -5.80
C PHE A 103 15.24 10.10 -7.13
N ASN A 104 16.00 10.16 -8.22
CA ASN A 104 15.50 10.41 -9.56
C ASN A 104 14.91 9.16 -10.24
N ASN A 105 15.15 7.96 -9.73
CA ASN A 105 14.59 6.74 -10.29
C ASN A 105 13.57 6.12 -9.33
N ASP A 106 12.48 5.56 -9.87
CA ASP A 106 11.64 4.66 -9.10
C ASP A 106 12.32 3.29 -8.90
N TRP A 107 11.87 2.53 -7.91
CA TRP A 107 12.47 1.24 -7.60
C TRP A 107 12.33 0.19 -8.74
N MET A 108 11.29 0.31 -9.59
CA MET A 108 11.12 -0.52 -10.79
C MET A 108 11.99 -0.06 -11.96
N GLN A 109 12.67 1.08 -11.82
CA GLN A 109 13.47 1.70 -12.87
C GLN A 109 12.67 2.01 -14.14
N LYS A 110 11.37 2.24 -13.98
CA LYS A 110 10.44 2.58 -15.05
C LYS A 110 10.37 4.10 -15.30
N TYR A 111 10.55 4.90 -14.25
CA TYR A 111 10.50 6.37 -14.32
C TYR A 111 11.85 6.95 -13.89
N ARG A 112 12.33 7.97 -14.62
CA ARG A 112 13.59 8.65 -14.35
C ARG A 112 13.42 10.16 -14.45
N GLY A 113 13.67 10.87 -13.33
CA GLY A 113 13.68 12.33 -13.27
C GLY A 113 15.01 12.95 -13.60
N GLN A 114 15.05 14.29 -13.55
CA GLN A 114 16.23 15.11 -13.84
C GLN A 114 16.48 16.15 -12.75
N SER A 115 15.98 15.90 -11.53
CA SER A 115 16.21 16.81 -10.40
C SER A 115 17.71 16.96 -10.13
N LYS A 116 18.11 18.20 -9.83
CA LYS A 116 19.50 18.56 -9.48
C LYS A 116 19.64 18.89 -7.98
N LEU A 117 18.57 18.75 -7.21
CA LEU A 117 18.56 19.07 -5.80
C LEU A 117 17.61 18.16 -5.04
N MET A 118 18.10 17.57 -3.97
CA MET A 118 17.30 16.86 -2.98
C MET A 118 17.49 17.51 -1.60
N LEU A 119 16.35 17.76 -0.92
CA LEU A 119 16.26 18.35 0.41
C LEU A 119 15.65 17.34 1.37
N LYS A 120 16.24 17.17 2.57
CA LYS A 120 15.78 16.27 3.64
C LYS A 120 15.51 17.04 4.93
N PRO A 121 14.43 17.84 5.02
CA PRO A 121 14.06 18.50 6.26
C PRO A 121 13.82 17.48 7.38
N SER A 122 14.06 17.91 8.62
CA SER A 122 13.82 17.09 9.83
C SER A 122 12.65 17.61 10.67
N THR A 123 12.10 18.76 10.36
CA THR A 123 10.96 19.36 11.07
C THR A 123 9.92 19.94 10.13
N THR A 124 8.70 20.07 10.62
CA THR A 124 7.56 20.66 9.90
C THR A 124 7.83 22.13 9.54
N GLU A 125 8.50 22.88 10.42
CA GLU A 125 8.86 24.28 10.19
C GLU A 125 9.86 24.42 9.04
N GLN A 126 10.84 23.49 8.92
CA GLN A 126 11.75 23.47 7.78
C GLN A 126 11.00 23.19 6.47
N VAL A 127 10.05 22.26 6.46
CA VAL A 127 9.17 22.02 5.29
C VAL A 127 8.39 23.27 4.94
N SER A 128 7.82 23.97 5.95
CA SER A 128 7.08 25.22 5.78
C SER A 128 7.93 26.30 5.11
N GLN A 129 9.15 26.52 5.62
CA GLN A 129 10.07 27.51 5.07
C GLN A 129 10.47 27.18 3.63
N ILE A 130 10.75 25.90 3.33
CA ILE A 130 11.09 25.41 1.99
C ILE A 130 9.93 25.65 1.03
N LEU A 131 8.71 25.21 1.38
CA LEU A 131 7.55 25.33 0.48
C LEU A 131 7.19 26.79 0.24
N LYS A 132 7.18 27.62 1.31
CA LYS A 132 6.96 29.05 1.16
C LYS A 132 7.96 29.68 0.18
N TYR A 133 9.24 29.39 0.34
CA TYR A 133 10.28 29.92 -0.56
C TYR A 133 10.07 29.42 -1.99
N CYS A 134 9.79 28.13 -2.18
CA CYS A 134 9.54 27.54 -3.49
C CYS A 134 8.32 28.18 -4.17
N ASN A 135 7.26 28.41 -3.42
CA ASN A 135 6.04 29.06 -3.90
C ASN A 135 6.28 30.51 -4.32
N ASP A 136 6.96 31.30 -3.47
CA ASP A 136 7.29 32.70 -3.74
C ASP A 136 8.25 32.86 -4.93
N ASN A 137 9.05 31.85 -5.25
CA ASN A 137 10.05 31.85 -6.32
C ASN A 137 9.69 30.96 -7.51
N MET A 138 8.48 30.41 -7.58
CA MET A 138 8.04 29.53 -8.69
C MET A 138 8.96 28.33 -8.92
N LEU A 139 9.43 27.69 -7.84
CA LEU A 139 10.23 26.45 -7.89
C LEU A 139 9.32 25.24 -7.68
N ALA A 140 9.26 24.35 -8.63
CA ALA A 140 8.46 23.15 -8.56
C ALA A 140 9.07 22.12 -7.60
N VAL A 141 8.21 21.42 -6.82
CA VAL A 141 8.61 20.47 -5.79
C VAL A 141 7.92 19.12 -5.99
N VAL A 142 8.68 18.03 -5.87
CA VAL A 142 8.16 16.66 -5.80
C VAL A 142 8.37 16.14 -4.39
N PRO A 143 7.30 15.93 -3.59
CA PRO A 143 7.40 15.23 -2.32
C PRO A 143 7.76 13.75 -2.53
N GLN A 144 8.70 13.26 -1.73
CA GLN A 144 9.12 11.86 -1.83
C GLN A 144 9.25 11.22 -0.44
N GLY A 145 8.54 10.11 -0.22
CA GLY A 145 8.72 9.23 0.93
C GLY A 145 9.77 8.15 0.63
N GLY A 146 9.43 6.88 0.88
CA GLY A 146 10.30 5.73 0.59
C GLY A 146 10.47 5.39 -0.89
N ASN A 147 9.86 6.14 -1.80
CA ASN A 147 9.90 5.98 -3.25
C ASN A 147 9.52 4.57 -3.75
N THR A 148 8.55 3.94 -3.10
CA THR A 148 8.07 2.58 -3.37
C THR A 148 6.87 2.54 -4.32
N GLY A 149 6.36 3.69 -4.77
CA GLY A 149 5.21 3.80 -5.66
C GLY A 149 5.47 3.24 -7.06
N LEU A 150 4.41 2.80 -7.75
CA LEU A 150 4.46 2.06 -9.03
C LEU A 150 4.09 2.91 -10.25
N VAL A 151 3.62 4.15 -10.04
CA VAL A 151 3.03 5.00 -11.09
C VAL A 151 3.81 6.29 -11.35
N GLY A 152 5.04 6.38 -10.82
CA GLY A 152 5.90 7.56 -10.97
C GLY A 152 5.47 8.77 -10.13
N GLY A 153 4.66 8.57 -9.08
CA GLY A 153 4.14 9.64 -8.23
C GLY A 153 5.23 10.43 -7.48
N GLY A 154 6.26 9.74 -6.99
CA GLY A 154 7.36 10.34 -6.21
C GLY A 154 8.60 10.72 -7.03
N VAL A 155 8.62 10.49 -8.35
CA VAL A 155 9.78 10.78 -9.22
C VAL A 155 9.52 12.07 -10.00
N PRO A 156 10.49 13.00 -10.09
CA PRO A 156 10.35 14.19 -10.95
C PRO A 156 10.06 13.83 -12.42
N VAL A 157 9.30 14.68 -13.11
CA VAL A 157 9.13 14.55 -14.57
C VAL A 157 10.24 15.32 -15.29
N PHE A 158 10.57 16.49 -14.78
CA PHE A 158 11.64 17.35 -15.28
C PHE A 158 12.69 17.59 -14.20
N ASP A 159 12.93 18.85 -13.85
CA ASP A 159 13.95 19.33 -12.93
C ASP A 159 13.39 19.82 -11.57
N GLU A 160 12.21 19.34 -11.19
CA GLU A 160 11.58 19.68 -9.92
C GLU A 160 12.50 19.31 -8.75
N ILE A 161 12.49 20.11 -7.69
CA ILE A 161 13.23 19.85 -6.45
C ILE A 161 12.60 18.65 -5.73
N ILE A 162 13.40 17.66 -5.34
CA ILE A 162 12.94 16.54 -4.52
C ILE A 162 12.97 16.96 -3.05
N LEU A 163 11.81 16.86 -2.37
CA LEU A 163 11.69 17.06 -0.95
C LEU A 163 11.38 15.73 -0.27
N SER A 164 12.39 15.16 0.37
CA SER A 164 12.30 13.83 0.98
C SER A 164 11.98 13.92 2.47
N THR A 165 11.01 13.11 2.93
CA THR A 165 10.62 13.01 4.34
C THR A 165 11.55 12.12 5.17
N ALA A 166 12.62 11.57 4.62
CA ALA A 166 13.46 10.55 5.25
C ALA A 166 14.05 10.93 6.63
N ASN A 167 14.29 12.21 6.88
CA ASN A 167 14.79 12.69 8.17
C ASN A 167 13.67 13.00 9.19
N MET A 168 12.39 12.92 8.80
CA MET A 168 11.23 13.09 9.67
C MET A 168 10.76 11.70 10.14
N ASN A 169 11.46 11.08 11.08
CA ASN A 169 11.31 9.66 11.39
C ASN A 169 11.13 9.35 12.88
N SER A 170 10.63 10.31 13.64
CA SER A 170 10.40 10.15 15.08
C SER A 170 9.00 9.65 15.39
N ILE A 171 8.88 8.69 16.30
CA ILE A 171 7.62 8.37 16.97
C ILE A 171 7.40 9.43 18.02
N ARG A 172 6.34 10.26 17.86
CA ARG A 172 6.07 11.40 18.75
C ARG A 172 5.38 10.96 20.04
N SER A 173 4.38 10.07 19.95
CA SER A 173 3.68 9.51 21.10
C SER A 173 2.90 8.25 20.75
N PHE A 174 2.61 7.43 21.76
CA PHE A 174 1.68 6.32 21.69
C PHE A 174 0.86 6.23 22.97
N ASP A 175 -0.46 6.21 22.85
CA ASP A 175 -1.37 5.99 23.96
C ASP A 175 -1.92 4.56 23.94
N ALA A 176 -1.49 3.74 24.89
CA ALA A 176 -1.89 2.36 24.99
C ALA A 176 -3.37 2.15 25.39
N LEU A 177 -4.06 3.19 25.89
CA LEU A 177 -5.48 3.07 26.24
C LEU A 177 -6.36 3.21 24.98
N SER A 178 -6.09 4.22 24.16
CA SER A 178 -6.85 4.50 22.93
C SER A 178 -6.32 3.73 21.73
N GLY A 179 -5.05 3.34 21.72
CA GLY A 179 -4.34 2.79 20.57
C GLY A 179 -3.89 3.85 19.55
N ALA A 180 -3.91 5.14 19.93
CA ALA A 180 -3.50 6.21 19.05
C ALA A 180 -1.98 6.35 19.00
N LEU A 181 -1.39 6.20 17.82
CA LEU A 181 0.01 6.44 17.53
C LEU A 181 0.16 7.77 16.80
N VAL A 182 1.06 8.64 17.26
CA VAL A 182 1.45 9.86 16.56
C VAL A 182 2.92 9.77 16.16
N CYS A 183 3.21 9.98 14.89
CA CYS A 183 4.57 9.87 14.35
C CYS A 183 4.81 10.83 13.19
N ASP A 184 6.08 11.03 12.87
CA ASP A 184 6.51 11.78 11.68
C ASP A 184 6.20 11.00 10.39
N ALA A 185 5.99 11.73 9.31
CA ALA A 185 5.60 11.18 8.01
C ALA A 185 6.68 10.28 7.35
N GLY A 186 7.94 10.44 7.71
CA GLY A 186 9.06 9.64 7.20
C GLY A 186 9.33 8.36 8.01
N CYS A 187 8.52 8.04 9.01
CA CYS A 187 8.64 6.75 9.72
C CYS A 187 8.37 5.59 8.76
N ILE A 188 9.25 4.60 8.78
CA ILE A 188 9.11 3.36 7.99
C ILE A 188 8.01 2.50 8.63
N LEU A 189 7.11 1.95 7.80
CA LEU A 189 5.96 1.16 8.25
C LEU A 189 6.36 -0.02 9.15
N GLU A 190 7.37 -0.79 8.76
CA GLU A 190 7.86 -1.94 9.54
C GLU A 190 8.45 -1.52 10.90
N VAL A 191 9.12 -0.36 10.96
CA VAL A 191 9.64 0.18 12.22
C VAL A 191 8.48 0.52 13.17
N LEU A 192 7.41 1.12 12.64
CA LEU A 192 6.19 1.41 13.44
C LEU A 192 5.51 0.13 13.90
N ASP A 193 5.38 -0.89 13.03
CA ASP A 193 4.74 -2.17 13.39
C ASP A 193 5.55 -2.92 14.46
N ASN A 194 6.89 -2.91 14.38
CA ASN A 194 7.77 -3.50 15.39
C ASN A 194 7.67 -2.78 16.73
N TYR A 195 7.67 -1.44 16.73
CA TYR A 195 7.45 -0.65 17.96
C TYR A 195 6.10 -0.97 18.62
N LEU A 196 5.04 -1.03 17.82
CA LEU A 196 3.70 -1.37 18.31
C LEU A 196 3.60 -2.82 18.80
N ALA A 197 4.34 -3.76 18.18
CA ALA A 197 4.36 -5.16 18.60
C ALA A 197 4.85 -5.33 20.04
N GLU A 198 5.86 -4.56 20.46
CA GLU A 198 6.37 -4.53 21.83
C GLU A 198 5.30 -4.05 22.84
N GLN A 199 4.34 -3.25 22.37
CA GLN A 199 3.21 -2.73 23.15
C GLN A 199 1.95 -3.63 23.06
N GLY A 200 2.01 -4.72 22.27
CA GLY A 200 0.87 -5.60 22.02
C GLY A 200 -0.16 -5.01 21.03
N TYR A 201 0.30 -4.15 20.13
CA TYR A 201 -0.49 -3.52 19.06
C TYR A 201 0.06 -3.85 17.69
N ILE A 202 -0.64 -3.43 16.63
CA ILE A 202 -0.26 -3.68 15.24
C ILE A 202 -0.60 -2.44 14.40
N MET A 203 0.15 -2.20 13.33
CA MET A 203 -0.27 -1.21 12.34
C MET A 203 -1.53 -1.69 11.61
N PRO A 204 -2.50 -0.81 11.30
CA PRO A 204 -3.73 -1.21 10.60
C PRO A 204 -3.53 -1.51 9.11
N LEU A 205 -2.32 -1.35 8.58
CA LEU A 205 -1.97 -1.67 7.20
C LEU A 205 -0.72 -2.55 7.14
N ASP A 206 -0.61 -3.38 6.10
CA ASP A 206 0.57 -4.19 5.78
C ASP A 206 0.77 -4.22 4.27
N LEU A 207 1.98 -3.91 3.82
CA LEU A 207 2.32 -3.73 2.42
C LEU A 207 3.58 -4.53 2.08
N GLY A 208 3.69 -5.02 0.86
CA GLY A 208 4.92 -5.68 0.38
C GLY A 208 6.18 -4.81 0.51
N ALA A 209 6.04 -3.48 0.49
CA ALA A 209 7.12 -2.52 0.64
C ALA A 209 7.34 -2.04 2.10
N LYS A 210 6.78 -2.70 3.12
CA LYS A 210 6.79 -2.24 4.53
C LYS A 210 8.18 -1.89 5.08
N GLY A 211 9.22 -2.58 4.62
CA GLY A 211 10.61 -2.34 5.05
C GLY A 211 11.23 -1.03 4.55
N SER A 212 10.56 -0.30 3.64
CA SER A 212 11.11 0.92 3.04
C SER A 212 10.08 2.02 2.80
N CYS A 213 8.79 1.72 2.73
CA CYS A 213 7.76 2.75 2.57
C CYS A 213 7.62 3.60 3.83
N HIS A 214 7.32 4.90 3.62
CA HIS A 214 7.11 5.86 4.71
C HIS A 214 5.61 6.07 4.92
N ILE A 215 5.19 6.20 6.20
CA ILE A 215 3.78 6.32 6.56
C ILE A 215 3.10 7.55 5.92
N GLY A 216 3.79 8.68 5.79
CA GLY A 216 3.26 9.86 5.09
C GLY A 216 3.00 9.60 3.61
N GLY A 217 3.86 8.82 2.95
CA GLY A 217 3.66 8.36 1.58
C GLY A 217 2.48 7.39 1.46
N ASN A 218 2.33 6.45 2.40
CA ASN A 218 1.18 5.53 2.45
C ASN A 218 -0.14 6.30 2.60
N VAL A 219 -0.16 7.32 3.47
CA VAL A 219 -1.33 8.22 3.63
C VAL A 219 -1.59 9.00 2.35
N ALA A 220 -0.53 9.60 1.74
CA ALA A 220 -0.67 10.40 0.53
C ALA A 220 -1.18 9.59 -0.69
N THR A 221 -0.98 8.26 -0.70
CA THR A 221 -1.52 7.37 -1.74
C THR A 221 -2.77 6.61 -1.31
N ASN A 222 -3.23 6.79 -0.05
CA ASN A 222 -4.28 5.97 0.56
C ASN A 222 -4.00 4.47 0.35
N ALA A 223 -2.80 4.03 0.71
CA ALA A 223 -2.36 2.66 0.50
C ALA A 223 -3.29 1.66 1.21
N GLY A 224 -3.68 0.60 0.51
CA GLY A 224 -4.55 -0.46 1.02
C GLY A 224 -3.77 -1.58 1.71
N GLY A 225 -3.49 -2.65 0.95
CA GLY A 225 -2.75 -3.82 1.42
C GLY A 225 -3.58 -4.83 2.19
N LEU A 226 -2.91 -5.86 2.69
CA LEU A 226 -3.54 -7.07 3.22
C LEU A 226 -4.52 -6.85 4.38
N ARG A 227 -4.25 -5.84 5.22
CA ARG A 227 -5.05 -5.60 6.45
C ARG A 227 -6.30 -4.75 6.22
N LEU A 228 -6.53 -4.28 4.99
CA LEU A 228 -7.69 -3.43 4.67
C LEU A 228 -9.02 -4.14 4.97
N LEU A 229 -9.14 -5.43 4.64
CA LEU A 229 -10.34 -6.22 4.91
C LEU A 229 -10.73 -6.18 6.40
N ARG A 230 -9.74 -6.26 7.29
CA ARG A 230 -9.94 -6.32 8.75
C ARG A 230 -10.12 -4.96 9.39
N TYR A 231 -9.31 -3.98 9.02
CA TYR A 231 -9.21 -2.70 9.73
C TYR A 231 -9.73 -1.51 8.92
N GLY A 232 -10.09 -1.72 7.66
CA GLY A 232 -10.54 -0.66 6.76
C GLY A 232 -9.39 0.15 6.15
N SER A 233 -9.74 1.15 5.36
CA SER A 233 -8.79 2.02 4.68
C SER A 233 -8.20 3.08 5.61
N LEU A 234 -7.13 3.74 5.17
CA LEU A 234 -6.52 4.87 5.88
C LEU A 234 -7.49 6.04 6.08
N HIS A 235 -8.51 6.20 5.22
CA HIS A 235 -9.60 7.16 5.45
C HIS A 235 -10.33 6.96 6.79
N GLY A 236 -10.42 5.72 7.27
CA GLY A 236 -11.07 5.39 8.54
C GLY A 236 -10.11 5.23 9.73
N THR A 237 -8.84 4.89 9.48
CA THR A 237 -7.85 4.61 10.54
C THR A 237 -6.97 5.80 10.89
N VAL A 238 -6.77 6.76 9.97
CA VAL A 238 -6.07 8.01 10.27
C VAL A 238 -6.99 8.92 11.08
N LEU A 239 -6.54 9.27 12.29
CA LEU A 239 -7.25 10.14 13.23
C LEU A 239 -6.98 11.61 12.97
N GLY A 240 -5.75 11.95 12.58
CA GLY A 240 -5.33 13.31 12.32
C GLY A 240 -4.09 13.39 11.45
N LEU A 241 -3.88 14.54 10.83
CA LEU A 241 -2.71 14.85 9.99
C LEU A 241 -2.14 16.21 10.34
N GLU A 242 -0.83 16.33 10.28
CA GLU A 242 -0.12 17.59 10.16
C GLU A 242 0.34 17.72 8.70
N VAL A 243 0.00 18.82 8.05
CA VAL A 243 0.25 19.04 6.62
C VAL A 243 0.79 20.45 6.40
N VAL A 244 1.79 20.57 5.54
CA VAL A 244 2.27 21.87 5.07
C VAL A 244 1.72 22.15 3.68
N LEU A 245 1.01 23.28 3.54
CA LEU A 245 0.47 23.76 2.27
C LEU A 245 1.56 24.39 1.39
N PRO A 246 1.32 24.56 0.09
CA PRO A 246 2.30 25.15 -0.84
C PRO A 246 2.80 26.54 -0.44
N ASP A 247 1.97 27.36 0.21
CA ASP A 247 2.33 28.70 0.71
C ASP A 247 3.13 28.71 2.03
N GLY A 248 3.42 27.50 2.56
CA GLY A 248 4.10 27.31 3.83
C GLY A 248 3.18 27.26 5.05
N THR A 249 1.87 27.43 4.90
CA THR A 249 0.92 27.30 6.00
C THR A 249 0.95 25.90 6.58
N ILE A 250 1.11 25.78 7.91
CA ILE A 250 1.05 24.51 8.63
C ILE A 250 -0.40 24.29 9.09
N LEU A 251 -1.00 23.22 8.62
CA LEU A 251 -2.28 22.73 9.12
C LEU A 251 -1.97 21.66 10.17
N ASP A 252 -1.98 22.03 11.44
CA ASP A 252 -1.82 21.10 12.56
C ASP A 252 -3.18 20.59 13.01
N ASN A 253 -3.47 19.36 12.63
CA ASN A 253 -4.65 18.63 13.06
C ASN A 253 -4.26 17.19 13.46
N LEU A 254 -3.23 17.06 14.32
CA LEU A 254 -2.79 15.77 14.90
C LEU A 254 -3.72 15.32 16.05
N SER A 255 -5.03 15.37 15.81
CA SER A 255 -6.02 14.86 16.75
C SER A 255 -5.84 13.36 16.99
N THR A 256 -6.01 12.90 18.23
CA THR A 256 -6.07 11.49 18.62
C THR A 256 -7.51 11.04 18.91
N LEU A 257 -8.48 11.89 18.63
CA LEU A 257 -9.90 11.63 18.87
C LEU A 257 -10.47 10.76 17.75
N ARG A 258 -11.27 9.75 18.14
CA ARG A 258 -12.00 8.91 17.18
C ARG A 258 -13.25 9.57 16.61
N LYS A 259 -13.72 10.63 17.22
CA LYS A 259 -14.89 11.41 16.80
C LYS A 259 -14.58 12.88 16.92
N ASP A 260 -14.74 13.60 15.82
CA ASP A 260 -14.69 15.06 15.77
C ASP A 260 -15.66 15.54 14.68
N ASN A 261 -16.70 16.25 15.09
CA ASN A 261 -17.71 16.82 14.20
C ASN A 261 -17.64 18.37 14.18
N THR A 262 -16.49 18.94 14.51
CA THR A 262 -16.28 20.40 14.55
C THR A 262 -15.77 20.92 13.20
N GLY A 263 -16.65 20.99 12.22
CA GLY A 263 -16.35 21.48 10.88
C GLY A 263 -16.12 20.37 9.85
N TYR A 264 -15.51 20.73 8.72
CA TYR A 264 -15.15 19.77 7.68
C TYR A 264 -13.96 18.93 8.10
N ASP A 265 -14.00 17.63 7.77
CA ASP A 265 -12.90 16.72 8.02
C ASP A 265 -11.78 16.90 6.98
N LEU A 266 -10.94 17.92 7.18
CA LEU A 266 -9.95 18.38 6.21
C LEU A 266 -8.86 17.33 5.93
N LYS A 267 -8.55 16.41 6.86
CA LYS A 267 -7.55 15.35 6.61
C LYS A 267 -7.91 14.50 5.39
N GLN A 268 -9.21 14.35 5.09
CA GLN A 268 -9.69 13.56 3.95
C GLN A 268 -9.24 14.12 2.59
N LEU A 269 -8.92 15.40 2.51
CA LEU A 269 -8.41 16.02 1.28
C LEU A 269 -6.97 15.58 0.96
N PHE A 270 -6.18 15.26 2.00
CA PHE A 270 -4.76 14.91 1.86
C PHE A 270 -4.53 13.41 1.76
N ILE A 271 -5.43 12.57 2.31
CA ILE A 271 -5.39 11.11 2.13
C ILE A 271 -5.68 10.80 0.66
N GLY A 272 -4.71 10.20 -0.03
CA GLY A 272 -4.81 9.90 -1.46
C GLY A 272 -4.56 11.09 -2.41
N SER A 273 -4.06 12.24 -1.92
CA SER A 273 -3.74 13.42 -2.74
C SER A 273 -2.42 13.32 -3.51
N GLU A 274 -1.61 12.31 -3.26
CA GLU A 274 -0.30 12.06 -3.88
C GLU A 274 0.66 13.26 -3.84
N GLY A 275 0.61 14.05 -2.75
CA GLY A 275 1.47 15.22 -2.57
C GLY A 275 1.14 16.40 -3.48
N THR A 276 -0.03 16.41 -4.13
CA THR A 276 -0.43 17.50 -5.03
C THR A 276 -1.08 18.70 -4.32
N LEU A 277 -1.57 18.50 -3.09
CA LEU A 277 -2.25 19.53 -2.31
C LEU A 277 -1.42 20.09 -1.15
N GLY A 278 -0.36 19.38 -0.76
CA GLY A 278 0.53 19.71 0.35
C GLY A 278 1.39 18.51 0.72
N ILE A 279 2.24 18.68 1.73
CA ILE A 279 3.13 17.63 2.25
C ILE A 279 2.67 17.22 3.63
N VAL A 280 2.33 15.94 3.80
CA VAL A 280 2.09 15.34 5.12
C VAL A 280 3.40 15.27 5.88
N THR A 281 3.45 15.86 7.07
CA THR A 281 4.63 15.91 7.95
C THR A 281 4.44 15.11 9.24
N GLY A 282 3.20 14.95 9.69
CA GLY A 282 2.84 14.15 10.86
C GLY A 282 1.56 13.35 10.64
N VAL A 283 1.48 12.17 11.25
CA VAL A 283 0.35 11.26 11.15
C VAL A 283 -0.07 10.82 12.55
N SER A 284 -1.36 10.94 12.84
CA SER A 284 -2.03 10.30 13.98
C SER A 284 -2.88 9.16 13.46
N ILE A 285 -2.62 7.93 13.89
CA ILE A 285 -3.27 6.72 13.36
C ILE A 285 -3.72 5.80 14.49
N LEU A 286 -4.91 5.20 14.32
CA LEU A 286 -5.45 4.21 15.24
C LEU A 286 -4.80 2.85 14.99
N SER A 287 -4.09 2.36 16.00
CA SER A 287 -3.44 1.06 15.99
C SER A 287 -4.27 0.05 16.76
N PRO A 288 -4.76 -1.02 16.13
CA PRO A 288 -5.55 -2.05 16.81
C PRO A 288 -4.68 -2.95 17.68
N LYS A 289 -5.30 -3.65 18.64
CA LYS A 289 -4.62 -4.71 19.41
C LYS A 289 -4.15 -5.82 18.48
N ARG A 290 -2.93 -6.31 18.71
CA ARG A 290 -2.40 -7.47 18.01
C ARG A 290 -3.18 -8.72 18.41
N SER A 291 -3.64 -9.47 17.43
CA SER A 291 -4.34 -10.75 17.65
C SER A 291 -3.40 -11.78 18.27
N LYS A 292 -3.94 -12.59 19.21
CA LYS A 292 -3.19 -13.65 19.89
C LYS A 292 -3.28 -15.00 19.17
N ALA A 293 -4.34 -15.19 18.39
CA ALA A 293 -4.58 -16.36 17.57
C ALA A 293 -4.64 -15.93 16.11
N VAL A 294 -3.75 -16.48 15.29
CA VAL A 294 -3.71 -16.22 13.84
C VAL A 294 -3.57 -17.56 13.16
N ASN A 295 -4.46 -17.87 12.21
CA ASN A 295 -4.41 -19.07 11.40
C ASN A 295 -4.38 -18.72 9.92
N VAL A 296 -3.74 -19.53 9.11
CA VAL A 296 -3.73 -19.44 7.65
C VAL A 296 -4.08 -20.78 7.04
N ALA A 297 -4.98 -20.73 6.07
CA ALA A 297 -5.33 -21.88 5.22
C ALA A 297 -5.11 -21.53 3.75
N LEU A 298 -4.64 -22.50 2.96
CA LEU A 298 -4.60 -22.45 1.51
C LEU A 298 -5.54 -23.50 0.95
N LEU A 299 -6.40 -23.11 0.03
CA LEU A 299 -7.46 -23.94 -0.55
C LEU A 299 -7.31 -24.00 -2.07
N GLY A 300 -7.57 -25.18 -2.64
CA GLY A 300 -7.67 -25.42 -4.07
C GLY A 300 -9.12 -25.42 -4.54
N VAL A 301 -9.41 -24.67 -5.61
CA VAL A 301 -10.79 -24.40 -6.08
C VAL A 301 -10.88 -24.54 -7.60
N SER A 302 -11.94 -25.16 -8.11
CA SER A 302 -12.09 -25.51 -9.53
C SER A 302 -12.63 -24.38 -10.40
N SER A 303 -13.34 -23.39 -9.83
CA SER A 303 -13.89 -22.28 -10.61
C SER A 303 -13.92 -20.98 -9.82
N PHE A 304 -14.06 -19.86 -10.52
CA PHE A 304 -14.15 -18.55 -9.84
C PHE A 304 -15.49 -18.39 -9.10
N GLU A 305 -16.57 -19.00 -9.55
CA GLU A 305 -17.85 -19.05 -8.84
C GLU A 305 -17.70 -19.72 -7.47
N GLN A 306 -16.86 -20.77 -7.38
CA GLN A 306 -16.54 -21.42 -6.10
C GLN A 306 -15.68 -20.52 -5.20
N VAL A 307 -14.74 -19.73 -5.77
CA VAL A 307 -14.03 -18.68 -5.01
C VAL A 307 -15.01 -17.70 -4.38
N GLN A 308 -16.02 -17.26 -5.18
CA GLN A 308 -17.06 -16.34 -4.69
C GLN A 308 -17.93 -16.99 -3.60
N ALA A 309 -18.29 -18.27 -3.77
CA ALA A 309 -19.08 -19.01 -2.77
C ALA A 309 -18.30 -19.15 -1.45
N ALA A 310 -17.02 -19.52 -1.51
CA ALA A 310 -16.14 -19.59 -0.34
C ALA A 310 -16.00 -18.23 0.34
N TYR A 311 -15.84 -17.15 -0.43
CA TYR A 311 -15.76 -15.80 0.13
C TYR A 311 -17.08 -15.38 0.82
N LYS A 312 -18.23 -15.61 0.17
CA LYS A 312 -19.51 -15.29 0.78
C LYS A 312 -19.69 -16.02 2.12
N ARG A 313 -19.40 -17.30 2.13
CA ARG A 313 -19.49 -18.13 3.33
C ARG A 313 -18.50 -17.71 4.44
N SER A 314 -17.28 -17.29 4.07
CA SER A 314 -16.31 -16.79 5.05
C SER A 314 -16.81 -15.55 5.77
N ARG A 315 -17.56 -14.68 5.08
CA ARG A 315 -18.16 -13.51 5.72
C ARG A 315 -19.30 -13.85 6.67
N ASP A 316 -20.04 -14.91 6.38
CA ASP A 316 -21.14 -15.36 7.23
C ASP A 316 -20.60 -16.08 8.50
N GLU A 317 -19.57 -16.91 8.36
CA GLU A 317 -19.10 -17.82 9.41
C GLU A 317 -17.86 -17.32 10.17
N LEU A 318 -16.93 -16.58 9.49
CA LEU A 318 -15.67 -16.11 10.09
C LEU A 318 -15.63 -14.60 10.38
N SER A 319 -16.69 -13.88 10.10
CA SER A 319 -16.81 -12.42 10.02
C SER A 319 -15.93 -11.63 11.03
N GLU A 320 -16.00 -11.93 12.34
CA GLU A 320 -15.27 -11.20 13.38
C GLU A 320 -13.78 -11.56 13.49
N ILE A 321 -13.35 -12.69 12.87
CA ILE A 321 -11.96 -13.14 12.88
C ILE A 321 -11.32 -13.14 11.50
N LEU A 322 -12.08 -12.99 10.41
CA LEU A 322 -11.55 -12.93 9.05
C LEU A 322 -10.62 -11.72 8.89
N SER A 323 -9.35 -11.94 8.56
CA SER A 323 -8.35 -10.87 8.41
C SER A 323 -7.82 -10.72 6.99
N ALA A 324 -7.77 -11.80 6.21
CA ALA A 324 -7.45 -11.73 4.78
C ALA A 324 -8.21 -12.81 4.00
N PHE A 325 -8.57 -12.49 2.78
CA PHE A 325 -9.13 -13.43 1.79
C PHE A 325 -8.52 -13.11 0.42
N GLU A 326 -7.46 -13.85 0.12
CA GLU A 326 -6.64 -13.65 -1.06
C GLU A 326 -6.95 -14.71 -2.11
N PHE A 327 -6.85 -14.34 -3.37
CA PHE A 327 -7.02 -15.27 -4.46
C PHE A 327 -5.85 -15.16 -5.43
N PHE A 328 -5.53 -16.26 -6.11
CA PHE A 328 -4.63 -16.28 -7.26
C PHE A 328 -4.94 -17.46 -8.18
N ASP A 329 -4.66 -17.30 -9.46
CA ASP A 329 -4.90 -18.33 -10.46
C ASP A 329 -3.71 -19.30 -10.61
N GLN A 330 -3.93 -20.39 -11.36
CA GLN A 330 -2.91 -21.41 -11.67
C GLN A 330 -1.65 -20.79 -12.27
N ALA A 331 -1.79 -19.85 -13.21
CA ALA A 331 -0.64 -19.23 -13.85
C ALA A 331 0.25 -18.46 -12.84
N SER A 332 -0.36 -17.88 -11.81
CA SER A 332 0.36 -17.19 -10.74
C SER A 332 1.23 -18.13 -9.92
N ILE A 333 0.69 -19.27 -9.47
CA ILE A 333 1.47 -20.24 -8.69
C ILE A 333 2.54 -20.93 -9.54
N ASP A 334 2.29 -21.17 -10.83
CA ASP A 334 3.26 -21.75 -11.75
C ASP A 334 4.50 -20.83 -11.90
N LEU A 335 4.30 -19.51 -12.00
CA LEU A 335 5.41 -18.56 -12.00
C LEU A 335 6.20 -18.57 -10.69
N VAL A 336 5.52 -18.63 -9.54
CA VAL A 336 6.19 -18.72 -8.24
C VAL A 336 7.03 -19.99 -8.15
N LYS A 337 6.49 -21.13 -8.53
CA LYS A 337 7.22 -22.42 -8.57
C LYS A 337 8.43 -22.37 -9.51
N GLN A 338 8.30 -21.71 -10.66
CA GLN A 338 9.36 -21.62 -11.65
C GLN A 338 10.52 -20.70 -11.18
N HIS A 339 10.24 -19.61 -10.49
CA HIS A 339 11.21 -18.53 -10.31
C HIS A 339 11.68 -18.29 -8.87
N LEU A 340 10.90 -18.69 -7.87
CA LEU A 340 11.20 -18.33 -6.48
C LEU A 340 11.56 -19.51 -5.61
N VAL A 341 11.32 -20.72 -6.08
CA VAL A 341 11.32 -21.85 -5.18
C VAL A 341 12.33 -22.89 -5.61
N ALA A 342 13.49 -22.86 -4.96
CA ALA A 342 14.39 -23.99 -4.92
C ALA A 342 13.78 -25.08 -4.01
N GLY A 343 13.12 -26.07 -4.60
CA GLY A 343 12.60 -27.25 -3.89
C GLY A 343 11.23 -27.09 -3.25
N ASN A 344 10.38 -26.20 -3.73
CA ASN A 344 9.03 -26.09 -3.20
C ASN A 344 8.13 -27.19 -3.75
N ASN A 345 7.75 -28.06 -2.85
CA ASN A 345 6.60 -28.92 -3.08
C ASN A 345 5.34 -28.03 -3.03
N ASP A 346 4.42 -28.26 -3.97
CA ASP A 346 3.08 -27.70 -3.86
C ASP A 346 2.54 -28.03 -2.47
N PRO A 347 2.04 -27.05 -1.71
CA PRO A 347 1.45 -27.36 -0.41
C PRO A 347 0.17 -28.19 -0.52
N LEU A 348 -0.46 -28.24 -1.70
CA LEU A 348 -1.63 -29.05 -2.00
C LEU A 348 -1.25 -30.32 -2.76
N GLU A 349 -2.10 -31.35 -2.65
CA GLU A 349 -1.88 -32.67 -3.29
C GLU A 349 -2.02 -32.62 -4.82
N SER A 350 -2.82 -31.67 -5.32
CA SER A 350 -3.10 -31.50 -6.75
C SER A 350 -3.06 -30.02 -7.18
N SER A 351 -2.90 -29.81 -8.49
CA SER A 351 -3.01 -28.46 -9.08
C SER A 351 -4.45 -28.10 -9.33
N HIS A 352 -4.80 -26.84 -9.06
CA HIS A 352 -6.15 -26.31 -9.20
C HIS A 352 -6.16 -25.06 -10.08
N PRO A 353 -7.26 -24.78 -10.79
CA PRO A 353 -7.40 -23.55 -11.58
C PRO A 353 -7.28 -22.28 -10.73
N PHE A 354 -7.73 -22.33 -9.47
CA PHE A 354 -7.70 -21.22 -8.53
C PHE A 354 -7.25 -21.66 -7.15
N TYR A 355 -6.65 -20.74 -6.44
CA TYR A 355 -6.21 -20.90 -5.07
C TYR A 355 -6.76 -19.75 -4.23
N VAL A 356 -7.16 -20.07 -3.01
CA VAL A 356 -7.62 -19.10 -2.01
C VAL A 356 -6.77 -19.22 -0.76
N LEU A 357 -6.17 -18.12 -0.33
CA LEU A 357 -5.48 -18.04 0.95
C LEU A 357 -6.34 -17.24 1.91
N ILE A 358 -6.67 -17.83 3.05
CA ILE A 358 -7.51 -17.25 4.09
C ILE A 358 -6.67 -17.07 5.35
N GLU A 359 -6.74 -15.87 5.96
CA GLU A 359 -6.18 -15.64 7.29
C GLU A 359 -7.31 -15.29 8.26
N THR A 360 -7.28 -15.90 9.43
CA THR A 360 -8.10 -15.51 10.58
C THR A 360 -7.23 -14.94 11.68
N SER A 361 -7.71 -13.87 12.33
CA SER A 361 -7.01 -13.16 13.39
C SER A 361 -7.97 -12.87 14.54
N GLY A 362 -7.81 -13.57 15.66
CA GLY A 362 -8.69 -13.41 16.82
C GLY A 362 -7.96 -13.39 18.16
N SER A 363 -8.71 -13.53 19.23
CA SER A 363 -8.20 -13.39 20.61
C SER A 363 -8.15 -14.70 21.39
N ASN A 364 -8.84 -15.74 20.93
CA ASN A 364 -8.95 -17.04 21.59
C ASN A 364 -8.68 -18.16 20.58
N LYS A 365 -7.53 -18.82 20.74
CA LYS A 365 -7.08 -19.82 19.78
C LYS A 365 -8.07 -20.99 19.61
N ASP A 366 -8.56 -21.54 20.71
CA ASP A 366 -9.44 -22.73 20.66
C ASP A 366 -10.77 -22.42 19.95
N HIS A 367 -11.35 -21.27 20.25
CA HIS A 367 -12.56 -20.80 19.60
C HIS A 367 -12.35 -20.47 18.11
N ASP A 368 -11.24 -19.81 17.79
CA ASP A 368 -10.93 -19.40 16.42
C ASP A 368 -10.57 -20.61 15.54
N ASP A 369 -9.88 -21.62 16.12
CA ASP A 369 -9.58 -22.89 15.46
C ASP A 369 -10.87 -23.69 15.17
N GLU A 370 -11.81 -23.77 16.14
CA GLU A 370 -13.10 -24.44 15.97
C GLU A 370 -13.91 -23.79 14.83
N LYS A 371 -13.99 -22.45 14.81
CA LYS A 371 -14.68 -21.72 13.74
C LYS A 371 -14.09 -21.97 12.38
N LEU A 372 -12.76 -21.88 12.26
CA LEU A 372 -12.07 -22.15 11.00
C LEU A 372 -12.27 -23.58 10.55
N THR A 373 -12.18 -24.55 11.45
CA THR A 373 -12.39 -25.97 11.14
C THR A 373 -13.80 -26.21 10.61
N ASN A 374 -14.83 -25.73 11.30
CA ASN A 374 -16.23 -25.88 10.88
C ASN A 374 -16.47 -25.27 9.50
N TYR A 375 -15.90 -24.09 9.23
CA TYR A 375 -15.96 -23.44 7.92
C TYR A 375 -15.32 -24.30 6.83
N LEU A 376 -14.09 -24.82 7.05
CA LEU A 376 -13.37 -25.64 6.08
C LEU A 376 -14.06 -26.97 5.82
N GLU A 377 -14.54 -27.65 6.85
CA GLU A 377 -15.30 -28.89 6.74
C GLU A 377 -16.60 -28.68 5.94
N GLY A 378 -17.27 -27.57 6.17
CA GLY A 378 -18.45 -27.20 5.40
C GLY A 378 -18.16 -26.94 3.93
N LEU A 379 -17.06 -26.24 3.59
CA LEU A 379 -16.65 -26.02 2.20
C LEU A 379 -16.31 -27.34 1.46
N LEU A 380 -15.66 -28.29 2.15
CA LEU A 380 -15.36 -29.60 1.60
C LEU A 380 -16.64 -30.45 1.41
N THR A 381 -17.54 -30.42 2.39
CA THR A 381 -18.81 -31.17 2.36
C THR A 381 -19.72 -30.69 1.22
N ASP A 382 -19.74 -29.39 0.97
CA ASP A 382 -20.55 -28.77 -0.10
C ASP A 382 -19.82 -28.73 -1.46
N GLU A 383 -18.66 -29.41 -1.57
CA GLU A 383 -17.82 -29.50 -2.78
C GLU A 383 -17.41 -28.13 -3.36
N ILE A 384 -17.38 -27.08 -2.51
CA ILE A 384 -16.90 -25.73 -2.90
C ILE A 384 -15.37 -25.74 -3.04
N VAL A 385 -14.69 -26.52 -2.20
CA VAL A 385 -13.24 -26.67 -2.17
C VAL A 385 -12.90 -28.15 -2.38
N GLN A 386 -11.86 -28.45 -3.16
CA GLN A 386 -11.46 -29.83 -3.48
C GLN A 386 -10.27 -30.30 -2.64
N ASP A 387 -9.41 -29.37 -2.21
CA ASP A 387 -8.17 -29.65 -1.49
C ASP A 387 -7.82 -28.45 -0.60
N GLY A 388 -7.10 -28.68 0.49
CA GLY A 388 -6.72 -27.58 1.38
C GLY A 388 -5.75 -27.98 2.47
N VAL A 389 -4.97 -27.01 2.93
CA VAL A 389 -4.02 -27.15 4.02
C VAL A 389 -4.15 -25.98 5.01
N VAL A 390 -4.04 -26.30 6.29
CA VAL A 390 -3.95 -25.31 7.38
C VAL A 390 -2.54 -25.32 7.95
N ALA A 391 -1.93 -24.16 8.08
CA ALA A 391 -0.60 -24.02 8.67
C ALA A 391 -0.60 -24.48 10.14
N GLN A 392 0.30 -25.40 10.49
CA GLN A 392 0.42 -25.98 11.83
C GLN A 392 1.45 -25.25 12.69
N ASP A 393 2.34 -24.49 12.06
CA ASP A 393 3.41 -23.74 12.73
C ASP A 393 3.75 -22.45 11.98
N THR A 394 4.61 -21.63 12.60
CA THR A 394 5.03 -20.33 12.04
C THR A 394 5.78 -20.46 10.71
N THR A 395 6.47 -21.57 10.46
CA THR A 395 7.20 -21.80 9.22
C THR A 395 6.25 -22.06 8.08
N GLN A 396 5.27 -22.95 8.27
CA GLN A 396 4.21 -23.21 7.30
C GLN A 396 3.38 -21.95 7.04
N PHE A 397 3.02 -21.21 8.09
CA PHE A 397 2.36 -19.89 7.96
C PHE A 397 3.11 -18.96 7.01
N LYS A 398 4.41 -18.77 7.25
CA LYS A 398 5.25 -17.90 6.39
C LYS A 398 5.37 -18.44 4.97
N ASN A 399 5.45 -19.75 4.80
CA ASN A 399 5.58 -20.38 3.48
C ASN A 399 4.30 -20.21 2.64
N LEU A 400 3.11 -20.34 3.24
CA LEU A 400 1.85 -20.10 2.53
C LEU A 400 1.72 -18.64 2.09
N TRP A 401 2.04 -17.70 2.95
CA TRP A 401 2.08 -16.28 2.58
C TRP A 401 3.14 -15.97 1.52
N ALA A 402 4.34 -16.60 1.60
CA ALA A 402 5.41 -16.39 0.63
C ALA A 402 5.00 -16.78 -0.80
N ILE A 403 4.10 -17.74 -0.97
CA ILE A 403 3.52 -18.08 -2.29
C ILE A 403 2.74 -16.87 -2.83
N ARG A 404 1.82 -16.33 -2.03
CA ARG A 404 0.96 -15.20 -2.44
C ARG A 404 1.75 -13.90 -2.64
N GLU A 405 2.62 -13.57 -1.70
CA GLU A 405 3.45 -12.36 -1.75
C GLU A 405 4.54 -12.44 -2.81
N GLY A 406 4.96 -13.64 -3.19
CA GLY A 406 5.99 -13.87 -4.21
C GLY A 406 5.51 -13.65 -5.65
N ILE A 407 4.20 -13.63 -5.92
CA ILE A 407 3.67 -13.53 -7.29
C ILE A 407 4.22 -12.30 -8.05
N PRO A 408 4.23 -11.07 -7.50
CA PRO A 408 4.78 -9.89 -8.18
C PRO A 408 6.26 -10.02 -8.52
N GLU A 409 7.06 -10.65 -7.64
CA GLU A 409 8.48 -10.91 -7.85
C GLU A 409 8.69 -11.98 -8.92
N ALA A 410 7.93 -13.07 -8.89
CA ALA A 410 7.97 -14.13 -9.89
C ALA A 410 7.66 -13.60 -11.29
N CYS A 411 6.62 -12.77 -11.43
CA CYS A 411 6.34 -12.06 -12.68
C CYS A 411 7.55 -11.24 -13.16
N SER A 412 8.20 -10.51 -12.25
CA SER A 412 9.35 -9.67 -12.60
C SER A 412 10.59 -10.49 -12.99
N LYS A 413 10.76 -11.69 -12.44
CA LYS A 413 11.84 -12.63 -12.83
C LYS A 413 11.61 -13.30 -14.19
N SER A 414 10.36 -13.37 -14.64
CA SER A 414 10.02 -13.85 -15.99
C SER A 414 10.39 -12.85 -17.08
N GLY A 415 10.57 -11.56 -16.74
CA GLY A 415 10.91 -10.51 -17.70
C GLY A 415 10.28 -9.17 -17.35
N THR A 416 9.82 -8.47 -18.37
CA THR A 416 9.10 -7.20 -18.23
C THR A 416 7.66 -7.44 -17.82
N VAL A 417 7.13 -6.60 -16.92
CA VAL A 417 5.77 -6.75 -16.42
C VAL A 417 4.93 -5.51 -16.71
N TYR A 418 3.79 -5.72 -17.40
CA TYR A 418 2.71 -4.74 -17.44
C TYR A 418 1.82 -5.01 -16.22
N LYS A 419 1.63 -4.01 -15.36
CA LYS A 419 0.90 -4.11 -14.09
C LYS A 419 -0.30 -3.19 -14.10
N TYR A 420 -1.47 -3.77 -13.86
CA TYR A 420 -2.72 -3.05 -13.68
C TYR A 420 -3.31 -3.43 -12.32
N ASP A 421 -3.69 -2.41 -11.59
CA ASP A 421 -4.25 -2.46 -10.25
C ASP A 421 -5.65 -1.83 -10.33
N LEU A 422 -6.67 -2.66 -10.20
CA LEU A 422 -8.04 -2.33 -10.54
C LEU A 422 -8.97 -2.70 -9.39
N SER A 423 -9.94 -1.84 -9.08
CA SER A 423 -11.10 -2.27 -8.28
C SER A 423 -12.22 -2.68 -9.21
N ILE A 424 -12.69 -3.92 -9.06
CA ILE A 424 -13.71 -4.51 -9.92
C ILE A 424 -14.77 -5.18 -9.04
N PRO A 425 -16.08 -5.03 -9.37
CA PRO A 425 -17.13 -5.78 -8.65
C PRO A 425 -16.86 -7.29 -8.67
N VAL A 426 -16.92 -7.93 -7.51
CA VAL A 426 -16.58 -9.34 -7.33
C VAL A 426 -17.28 -10.29 -8.32
N PRO A 427 -18.56 -10.11 -8.70
CA PRO A 427 -19.22 -11.00 -9.65
C PRO A 427 -18.57 -11.10 -11.04
N VAL A 428 -17.85 -10.06 -11.47
CA VAL A 428 -17.19 -10.01 -12.78
C VAL A 428 -15.65 -9.93 -12.68
N PHE A 429 -15.13 -10.13 -11.49
CA PHE A 429 -13.74 -9.88 -11.14
C PHE A 429 -12.74 -10.64 -12.04
N TYR A 430 -12.91 -11.95 -12.24
CA TYR A 430 -12.00 -12.76 -13.04
C TYR A 430 -12.27 -12.68 -14.55
N GLN A 431 -13.44 -12.25 -14.96
CA GLN A 431 -13.80 -12.08 -16.38
C GLN A 431 -12.82 -11.13 -17.09
N MET A 432 -12.30 -10.10 -16.40
CA MET A 432 -11.27 -9.22 -16.95
C MET A 432 -10.01 -10.00 -17.35
N VAL A 433 -9.58 -10.96 -16.54
CA VAL A 433 -8.39 -11.79 -16.83
C VAL A 433 -8.63 -12.66 -18.06
N GLU A 434 -9.81 -13.29 -18.14
CA GLU A 434 -10.22 -14.16 -19.25
C GLU A 434 -10.35 -13.36 -20.56
N ASP A 435 -11.01 -12.20 -20.52
CA ASP A 435 -11.17 -11.31 -21.67
C ASP A 435 -9.81 -10.84 -22.21
N MET A 436 -8.87 -10.51 -21.30
CA MET A 436 -7.52 -10.10 -21.71
C MET A 436 -6.69 -11.25 -22.29
N ARG A 437 -6.80 -12.46 -21.75
CA ARG A 437 -6.18 -13.66 -22.33
C ARG A 437 -6.71 -13.90 -23.75
N ALA A 438 -8.03 -13.92 -23.92
CA ALA A 438 -8.66 -14.13 -25.21
C ALA A 438 -8.26 -13.04 -26.23
N ARG A 439 -8.14 -11.79 -25.78
CA ARG A 439 -7.74 -10.66 -26.62
C ARG A 439 -6.30 -10.76 -27.11
N LEU A 440 -5.36 -11.12 -26.23
CA LEU A 440 -3.95 -11.32 -26.58
C LEU A 440 -3.74 -12.55 -27.43
N ASP A 441 -4.45 -13.65 -27.15
CA ASP A 441 -4.40 -14.88 -27.95
C ASP A 441 -4.90 -14.62 -29.37
N LYS A 442 -6.04 -13.95 -29.54
CA LYS A 442 -6.55 -13.52 -30.85
C LYS A 442 -5.57 -12.65 -31.64
N ALA A 443 -4.76 -11.85 -30.97
CA ALA A 443 -3.71 -11.04 -31.57
C ALA A 443 -2.43 -11.84 -31.86
N GLY A 444 -2.36 -13.11 -31.44
CA GLY A 444 -1.17 -13.99 -31.61
C GLY A 444 0.01 -13.58 -30.72
N LEU A 445 -0.25 -12.83 -29.65
CA LEU A 445 0.77 -12.28 -28.74
C LEU A 445 0.95 -13.08 -27.44
N LEU A 446 0.06 -14.03 -27.12
CA LEU A 446 0.09 -14.80 -25.88
C LEU A 446 0.70 -16.19 -26.10
N GLY A 447 1.63 -16.61 -25.25
CA GLY A 447 2.22 -17.94 -25.19
C GLY A 447 3.73 -17.93 -25.02
N LYS A 448 4.33 -19.09 -24.70
CA LYS A 448 5.74 -19.26 -24.30
C LYS A 448 6.76 -18.59 -25.25
N ASP A 449 6.51 -18.63 -26.56
CA ASP A 449 7.43 -18.07 -27.56
C ASP A 449 6.94 -16.74 -28.13
N LYS A 450 5.89 -16.16 -27.56
CA LYS A 450 5.28 -14.90 -27.99
C LYS A 450 5.82 -13.71 -27.19
N GLU A 451 5.29 -12.51 -27.45
CA GLU A 451 5.68 -11.28 -26.75
C GLU A 451 5.24 -11.30 -25.26
N VAL A 452 4.08 -11.91 -24.96
CA VAL A 452 3.54 -12.09 -23.62
C VAL A 452 3.56 -13.59 -23.30
N ASP A 453 4.32 -13.98 -22.30
CA ASP A 453 4.42 -15.39 -21.87
C ASP A 453 3.14 -15.85 -21.18
N CYS A 454 2.62 -15.04 -20.25
CA CYS A 454 1.38 -15.34 -19.53
C CYS A 454 0.69 -14.07 -19.00
N VAL A 455 -0.60 -14.23 -18.70
CA VAL A 455 -1.43 -13.25 -17.99
C VAL A 455 -1.85 -13.88 -16.68
N VAL A 456 -1.59 -13.22 -15.57
CA VAL A 456 -1.95 -13.68 -14.24
C VAL A 456 -2.95 -12.75 -13.57
N GLY A 457 -3.91 -13.35 -12.87
CA GLY A 457 -4.88 -12.67 -12.03
C GLY A 457 -4.72 -13.11 -10.58
N PHE A 458 -4.47 -12.16 -9.71
CA PHE A 458 -4.41 -12.37 -8.27
C PHE A 458 -4.87 -11.12 -7.54
N GLY A 459 -5.19 -11.21 -6.25
CA GLY A 459 -5.57 -10.03 -5.51
C GLY A 459 -6.41 -10.29 -4.27
N HIS A 460 -6.99 -9.20 -3.77
CA HIS A 460 -7.75 -9.13 -2.53
C HIS A 460 -9.25 -9.20 -2.85
N ILE A 461 -9.84 -10.41 -2.81
CA ILE A 461 -11.28 -10.56 -3.05
C ILE A 461 -12.09 -9.75 -2.02
N GLY A 462 -11.54 -9.64 -0.80
CA GLY A 462 -12.22 -8.97 0.31
C GLY A 462 -12.58 -7.51 0.04
N ASP A 463 -11.82 -6.82 -0.80
CA ASP A 463 -12.02 -5.40 -1.14
C ASP A 463 -12.17 -5.14 -2.65
N GLY A 464 -12.22 -6.21 -3.46
CA GLY A 464 -12.41 -6.13 -4.90
C GLY A 464 -11.19 -5.65 -5.69
N ASN A 465 -9.99 -5.75 -5.12
CA ASN A 465 -8.75 -5.35 -5.78
C ASN A 465 -8.14 -6.48 -6.62
N LEU A 466 -8.15 -6.32 -7.93
CA LEU A 466 -7.50 -7.19 -8.91
C LEU A 466 -6.13 -6.65 -9.29
N HIS A 467 -5.10 -7.45 -9.09
CA HIS A 467 -3.80 -7.29 -9.71
C HIS A 467 -3.76 -8.10 -11.01
N LEU A 468 -3.88 -7.42 -12.14
CA LEU A 468 -3.78 -7.99 -13.48
C LEU A 468 -2.38 -7.73 -14.01
N ASN A 469 -1.55 -8.78 -14.08
CA ASN A 469 -0.18 -8.67 -14.55
C ASN A 469 0.06 -9.48 -15.82
N PHE A 470 0.89 -8.93 -16.71
CA PHE A 470 1.31 -9.58 -17.95
C PHE A 470 2.82 -9.76 -17.89
N ALA A 471 3.29 -10.99 -17.80
CA ALA A 471 4.72 -11.31 -17.93
C ALA A 471 5.07 -11.33 -19.41
N ALA A 472 5.99 -10.45 -19.84
CA ALA A 472 6.36 -10.24 -21.22
C ALA A 472 7.89 -10.21 -21.40
N LYS A 473 8.38 -10.53 -22.59
CA LYS A 473 9.81 -10.50 -22.89
C LYS A 473 10.39 -9.09 -22.84
N ARG A 474 9.60 -8.10 -23.27
CA ARG A 474 9.97 -6.67 -23.31
C ARG A 474 8.74 -5.79 -23.37
N TYR A 475 8.90 -4.50 -23.11
CA TYR A 475 7.87 -3.52 -23.46
C TYR A 475 7.78 -3.36 -24.96
N SER A 476 6.56 -3.43 -25.51
CA SER A 476 6.32 -3.20 -26.93
C SER A 476 5.01 -2.44 -27.14
N GLU A 477 4.97 -1.58 -28.17
CA GLU A 477 3.77 -0.83 -28.54
C GLU A 477 2.63 -1.78 -28.97
N ALA A 478 2.97 -2.89 -29.63
CA ALA A 478 1.99 -3.88 -30.06
C ALA A 478 1.22 -4.47 -28.87
N VAL A 479 1.92 -4.81 -27.76
CA VAL A 479 1.31 -5.30 -26.53
C VAL A 479 0.54 -4.17 -25.84
N THR A 480 1.13 -2.99 -25.69
CA THR A 480 0.49 -1.83 -25.05
C THR A 480 -0.82 -1.49 -25.75
N ASN A 481 -0.86 -1.41 -27.08
CA ASN A 481 -2.05 -1.05 -27.87
C ASN A 481 -3.17 -2.11 -27.82
N ILE A 482 -2.85 -3.35 -27.44
CA ILE A 482 -3.87 -4.39 -27.20
C ILE A 482 -4.45 -4.24 -25.78
N ILE A 483 -3.62 -3.89 -24.80
CA ILE A 483 -4.05 -3.78 -23.42
C ILE A 483 -4.74 -2.44 -23.18
N GLU A 484 -4.15 -1.33 -23.62
CA GLU A 484 -4.65 0.02 -23.43
C GLU A 484 -5.26 0.59 -24.72
N PRO A 485 -6.38 1.32 -24.66
CA PRO A 485 -7.13 1.71 -23.47
C PRO A 485 -8.14 0.65 -22.97
N TYR A 486 -8.21 -0.53 -23.60
CA TYR A 486 -9.25 -1.54 -23.36
C TYR A 486 -9.43 -1.90 -21.87
N VAL A 487 -8.33 -2.08 -21.13
CA VAL A 487 -8.39 -2.39 -19.70
C VAL A 487 -9.15 -1.32 -18.91
N TYR A 488 -9.00 -0.05 -19.27
CA TYR A 488 -9.68 1.07 -18.62
C TYR A 488 -11.14 1.22 -19.09
N GLU A 489 -11.41 1.01 -20.37
CA GLU A 489 -12.76 1.00 -20.95
C GLU A 489 -13.60 -0.12 -20.33
N TRP A 490 -13.02 -1.31 -20.23
CA TRP A 490 -13.68 -2.46 -19.61
C TRP A 490 -13.99 -2.18 -18.14
N THR A 491 -13.01 -1.64 -17.39
CA THR A 491 -13.18 -1.28 -15.98
C THR A 491 -14.30 -0.25 -15.80
N ALA A 492 -14.34 0.78 -16.63
CA ALA A 492 -15.40 1.79 -16.60
C ALA A 492 -16.77 1.22 -16.91
N LYS A 493 -16.86 0.33 -17.93
CA LYS A 493 -18.11 -0.36 -18.29
C LYS A 493 -18.70 -1.15 -17.13
N HIS A 494 -17.88 -1.69 -16.26
CA HIS A 494 -18.29 -2.47 -15.09
C HIS A 494 -18.31 -1.66 -13.79
N ALA A 495 -18.34 -0.32 -13.88
CA ALA A 495 -18.36 0.59 -12.72
C ALA A 495 -17.19 0.38 -11.74
N GLY A 496 -16.03 -0.05 -12.24
CA GLY A 496 -14.81 -0.24 -11.48
C GLY A 496 -13.96 1.02 -11.37
N SER A 497 -12.80 0.89 -10.70
CA SER A 497 -11.77 1.93 -10.61
C SER A 497 -10.48 1.49 -11.30
N ILE A 498 -9.90 2.39 -12.09
CA ILE A 498 -8.62 2.15 -12.78
C ILE A 498 -7.41 2.13 -11.85
N SER A 499 -7.60 2.49 -10.59
CA SER A 499 -6.58 2.36 -9.55
C SER A 499 -7.25 2.01 -8.23
N SER A 500 -6.89 0.85 -7.69
CA SER A 500 -7.38 0.38 -6.39
C SER A 500 -6.55 1.01 -5.26
N GLU A 501 -5.23 0.84 -5.31
CA GLU A 501 -4.30 1.28 -4.26
C GLU A 501 -3.03 1.98 -4.77
N HIS A 502 -2.60 1.74 -6.05
CA HIS A 502 -1.33 2.28 -6.53
C HIS A 502 -1.33 3.79 -6.80
N GLY A 503 -2.49 4.42 -6.89
CA GLY A 503 -2.64 5.83 -7.26
C GLY A 503 -2.58 6.07 -8.76
N LEU A 504 -2.48 7.32 -9.16
CA LEU A 504 -2.49 7.78 -10.55
C LEU A 504 -1.09 8.14 -11.05
N GLY A 505 -0.33 8.88 -10.25
CA GLY A 505 0.98 9.41 -10.61
C GLY A 505 0.99 10.12 -11.96
N VAL A 506 2.09 9.94 -12.70
CA VAL A 506 2.20 10.38 -14.11
C VAL A 506 1.54 9.39 -15.06
N PHE A 507 1.49 8.11 -14.70
CA PHE A 507 1.07 7.03 -15.58
C PHE A 507 -0.43 7.04 -15.88
N LYS A 508 -1.27 7.05 -14.83
CA LYS A 508 -2.72 6.91 -14.97
C LYS A 508 -3.48 8.24 -15.07
N SER A 509 -2.78 9.37 -14.90
CA SER A 509 -3.38 10.71 -14.98
C SER A 509 -4.23 10.93 -16.25
N PRO A 510 -3.80 10.54 -17.48
CA PRO A 510 -4.62 10.70 -18.68
C PRO A 510 -5.93 9.89 -18.67
N TYR A 511 -5.97 8.80 -17.90
CA TYR A 511 -7.09 7.84 -17.86
C TYR A 511 -8.09 8.11 -16.73
N LEU A 512 -7.91 9.18 -15.96
CA LEU A 512 -8.78 9.53 -14.82
C LEU A 512 -10.27 9.60 -15.19
N HIS A 513 -10.58 10.01 -16.41
CA HIS A 513 -11.93 10.13 -16.93
C HIS A 513 -12.70 8.79 -17.03
N TYR A 514 -12.01 7.64 -17.01
CA TYR A 514 -12.66 6.32 -16.96
C TYR A 514 -13.27 5.98 -15.59
N SER A 515 -12.77 6.62 -14.52
CA SER A 515 -13.28 6.39 -13.15
C SER A 515 -13.99 7.59 -12.54
N LYS A 516 -13.83 8.78 -13.09
CA LYS A 516 -14.37 10.03 -12.53
C LYS A 516 -15.09 10.84 -13.59
N SER A 517 -16.29 11.34 -13.23
CA SER A 517 -17.06 12.19 -14.12
C SER A 517 -16.36 13.55 -14.38
N PRO A 518 -16.68 14.22 -15.50
CA PRO A 518 -16.14 15.55 -15.81
C PRO A 518 -16.34 16.57 -14.68
N SER A 519 -17.50 16.55 -14.03
CA SER A 519 -17.82 17.44 -12.89
C SER A 519 -16.94 17.16 -11.67
N MET A 520 -16.62 15.90 -11.37
CA MET A 520 -15.69 15.52 -10.31
C MET A 520 -14.27 15.99 -10.64
N ILE A 521 -13.79 15.76 -11.87
CA ILE A 521 -12.47 16.21 -12.31
C ILE A 521 -12.36 17.73 -12.23
N GLN A 522 -13.43 18.45 -12.63
CA GLN A 522 -13.45 19.91 -12.50
C GLN A 522 -13.38 20.38 -11.04
N LEU A 523 -14.09 19.70 -10.13
CA LEU A 523 -14.01 20.00 -8.70
C LEU A 523 -12.61 19.75 -8.14
N MET A 524 -11.97 18.62 -8.49
CA MET A 524 -10.59 18.34 -8.11
C MET A 524 -9.63 19.44 -8.59
N ARG A 525 -9.78 19.91 -9.83
CA ARG A 525 -8.98 21.03 -10.36
C ARG A 525 -9.20 22.32 -9.57
N ARG A 526 -10.43 22.61 -9.17
CA ARG A 526 -10.74 23.79 -8.33
C ARG A 526 -10.08 23.70 -6.96
N ILE A 527 -10.12 22.53 -6.31
CA ILE A 527 -9.45 22.27 -5.04
C ILE A 527 -7.93 22.46 -5.20
N LYS A 528 -7.33 21.84 -6.24
CA LYS A 528 -5.91 22.03 -6.56
C LYS A 528 -5.55 23.50 -6.73
N THR A 529 -6.30 24.25 -7.55
CA THR A 529 -6.03 25.67 -7.79
C THR A 529 -6.22 26.54 -6.54
N MET A 530 -7.16 26.17 -5.67
CA MET A 530 -7.41 26.89 -4.40
C MET A 530 -6.24 26.72 -3.43
N LEU A 531 -5.68 25.51 -3.30
CA LEU A 531 -4.60 25.20 -2.34
C LEU A 531 -3.21 25.45 -2.93
N ASP A 532 -3.05 25.29 -4.23
CA ASP A 532 -1.77 25.46 -4.95
C ASP A 532 -1.97 26.30 -6.23
N PRO A 533 -2.24 27.61 -6.08
CA PRO A 533 -2.52 28.48 -7.23
C PRO A 533 -1.35 28.61 -8.20
N ASN A 534 -0.11 28.48 -7.71
CA ASN A 534 1.11 28.52 -8.51
C ASN A 534 1.47 27.16 -9.15
N GLY A 535 0.79 26.08 -8.75
CA GLY A 535 0.96 24.75 -9.32
C GLY A 535 2.31 24.08 -9.01
N ILE A 536 3.01 24.53 -7.96
CA ILE A 536 4.37 24.06 -7.66
C ILE A 536 4.42 22.62 -7.11
N MET A 537 3.31 22.13 -6.53
CA MET A 537 3.27 20.84 -5.84
C MET A 537 3.03 19.68 -6.80
N ASN A 538 4.01 18.82 -6.91
CA ASN A 538 4.00 17.57 -7.68
C ASN A 538 3.37 17.74 -9.08
N PRO A 539 3.87 18.70 -9.91
CA PRO A 539 3.24 19.04 -11.18
C PRO A 539 3.28 17.87 -12.18
N TYR A 540 2.45 17.96 -13.23
CA TYR A 540 2.35 16.99 -14.35
C TYR A 540 1.80 15.61 -13.97
N LYS A 541 1.21 15.47 -12.79
CA LYS A 541 0.72 14.20 -12.24
C LYS A 541 -0.69 14.34 -11.69
N TYR A 542 -1.34 13.21 -11.43
CA TYR A 542 -2.63 13.07 -10.77
C TYR A 542 -3.82 13.59 -11.58
N LEU A 543 -3.83 14.85 -11.96
CA LEU A 543 -4.87 15.44 -12.82
C LEU A 543 -4.37 15.49 -14.27
N PRO A 544 -5.20 15.12 -15.26
CA PRO A 544 -4.82 15.23 -16.67
C PRO A 544 -4.59 16.70 -17.05
N GLU A 545 -3.69 16.97 -17.97
CA GLU A 545 -3.53 18.30 -18.55
C GLU A 545 -4.83 18.77 -19.21
N LYS A 546 -4.99 20.09 -19.38
CA LYS A 546 -6.20 20.70 -19.95
C LYS A 546 -6.30 20.47 -21.45
#